data_ffa351ae9c84f92682ff432fce029775
#
_entry.id   ffa351ae9c84f92682ff432fce029775
#
_cell.length_a   1.000
_cell.length_b   1.000
_cell.length_c   1.000
_cell.angle_alpha   90.00
_cell.angle_beta   90.00
_cell.angle_gamma   90.00
#
_symmetry.space_group_name_H-M   'P 1'
#
loop_
_entity.id
_entity.type
_entity.pdbx_description
1 polymer ?
#
loop_
_entity_poly.entity_id
_entity_poly.type
_entity_poly.pdbx_seq_one_letter_code
_entity_poly.pdbx_strand_id
1 'polypeptide(L)' 'MNEGKSQPWYQLYASAVLELEPERLIERVDAAEAAIHGRLRDLQYDSDHHEERRLMEDAQRTLAFLRRCP' A
#
# COMPACT_ATOMS: atom_id res chain seq x y z
N MET A 1 -13.70 -8.84 9.52
CA MET A 1 -12.76 -7.95 10.16
C MET A 1 -11.71 -7.44 9.22
N ASN A 2 -11.28 -6.23 9.42
CA ASN A 2 -10.42 -5.55 8.45
C ASN A 2 -8.95 -5.60 8.84
N GLU A 3 -8.39 -6.81 8.87
CA GLU A 3 -7.01 -6.99 9.28
C GLU A 3 -6.05 -6.09 8.50
N GLY A 4 -6.16 -6.10 7.17
CA GLY A 4 -5.28 -5.30 6.35
C GLY A 4 -5.44 -3.81 6.57
N LYS A 5 -6.66 -3.37 6.87
CA LYS A 5 -6.94 -1.96 7.02
C LYS A 5 -6.42 -1.38 8.33
N SER A 6 -6.10 -2.22 9.30
CA SER A 6 -5.52 -1.74 10.55
C SER A 6 -4.00 -1.74 10.52
N GLN A 7 -3.39 -2.15 9.43
CA GLN A 7 -1.95 -2.18 9.30
C GLN A 7 -1.39 -0.82 8.90
N PRO A 8 -0.16 -0.50 9.32
CA PRO A 8 0.45 0.78 8.97
C PRO A 8 0.53 1.03 7.46
N TRP A 9 0.78 -0.02 6.67
CA TRP A 9 0.90 0.16 5.22
C TRP A 9 -0.41 0.68 4.61
N TYR A 10 -1.55 0.26 5.18
CA TYR A 10 -2.83 0.68 4.64
C TYR A 10 -3.05 2.19 4.85
N GLN A 11 -2.63 2.70 5.99
CA GLN A 11 -2.76 4.12 6.26
C GLN A 11 -1.89 4.95 5.33
N LEU A 12 -0.68 4.47 5.04
CA LEU A 12 0.19 5.12 4.09
C LEU A 12 -0.40 5.08 2.69
N TYR A 13 -0.98 3.95 2.32
CA TYR A 13 -1.65 3.81 1.03
C TYR A 13 -2.83 4.79 0.93
N ALA A 14 -3.67 4.85 1.97
CA ALA A 14 -4.82 5.76 1.98
C ALA A 14 -4.36 7.21 1.85
N SER A 15 -3.27 7.57 2.53
CA SER A 15 -2.73 8.91 2.43
C SER A 15 -2.33 9.24 1.00
N ALA A 16 -1.74 8.28 0.29
CA ALA A 16 -1.34 8.49 -1.09
C ALA A 16 -2.57 8.70 -1.99
N VAL A 17 -3.60 7.89 -1.78
CA VAL A 17 -4.81 7.99 -2.58
C VAL A 17 -5.50 9.34 -2.40
N LEU A 18 -5.43 9.89 -1.19
CA LEU A 18 -6.08 11.14 -0.86
C LEU A 18 -5.23 12.38 -1.13
N GLU A 19 -3.97 12.21 -1.50
CA GLU A 19 -3.08 13.32 -1.73
C GLU A 19 -3.42 14.01 -3.05
N LEU A 20 -3.60 15.32 -3.01
CA LEU A 20 -3.97 16.09 -4.19
C LEU A 20 -2.79 16.79 -4.86
N GLU A 21 -1.68 16.93 -4.15
CA GLU A 21 -0.52 17.60 -4.71
C GLU A 21 0.46 16.61 -5.32
N PRO A 22 0.76 16.77 -6.63
CA PRO A 22 1.62 15.79 -7.32
C PRO A 22 2.99 15.61 -6.66
N GLU A 23 3.57 16.68 -6.14
CA GLU A 23 4.88 16.60 -5.51
C GLU A 23 4.86 15.71 -4.28
N ARG A 24 3.82 15.85 -3.46
CA ARG A 24 3.68 15.04 -2.25
C ARG A 24 3.19 13.65 -2.57
N LEU A 25 2.45 13.51 -3.66
CA LEU A 25 1.92 12.22 -4.05
C LEU A 25 3.04 11.20 -4.25
N ILE A 26 4.09 11.57 -4.95
CA ILE A 26 5.20 10.66 -5.21
C ILE A 26 5.85 10.21 -3.90
N GLU A 27 6.05 11.13 -2.97
CA GLU A 27 6.63 10.77 -1.68
C GLU A 27 5.73 9.79 -0.92
N ARG A 28 4.42 10.03 -0.95
CA ARG A 28 3.49 9.16 -0.25
C ARG A 28 3.38 7.80 -0.92
N VAL A 29 3.44 7.77 -2.25
CA VAL A 29 3.44 6.50 -2.98
C VAL A 29 4.69 5.69 -2.62
N ASP A 30 5.85 6.35 -2.60
CA ASP A 30 7.09 5.68 -2.23
C ASP A 30 7.01 5.09 -0.82
N ALA A 31 6.49 5.87 0.13
CA ALA A 31 6.38 5.41 1.51
C ALA A 31 5.42 4.21 1.60
N ALA A 32 4.30 4.29 0.90
CA ALA A 32 3.32 3.20 0.92
C ALA A 32 3.90 1.94 0.29
N GLU A 33 4.59 2.08 -0.84
CA GLU A 33 5.19 0.92 -1.50
C GLU A 33 6.24 0.26 -0.62
N ALA A 34 7.06 1.06 0.05
CA ALA A 34 8.08 0.51 0.95
C ALA A 34 7.42 -0.26 2.10
N ALA A 35 6.35 0.29 2.66
CA ALA A 35 5.64 -0.38 3.76
C ALA A 35 5.00 -1.68 3.29
N ILE A 36 4.42 -1.68 2.08
CA ILE A 36 3.81 -2.89 1.53
C ILE A 36 4.88 -3.96 1.30
N HIS A 37 6.00 -3.59 0.72
CA HIS A 37 7.08 -4.55 0.48
C HIS A 37 7.59 -5.16 1.78
N GLY A 38 7.73 -4.34 2.83
CA GLY A 38 8.15 -4.83 4.12
C GLY A 38 7.14 -5.81 4.71
N ARG A 39 5.85 -5.49 4.59
CA ARG A 39 4.80 -6.35 5.10
C ARG A 39 4.73 -7.66 4.32
N LEU A 40 4.87 -7.60 2.99
CA LEU A 40 4.89 -8.81 2.18
C LEU A 40 6.04 -9.73 2.56
N ARG A 41 7.19 -9.15 2.86
CA ARG A 41 8.34 -9.93 3.32
C ARG A 41 8.02 -10.62 4.65
N ASP A 42 7.37 -9.90 5.56
CA ASP A 42 6.99 -10.47 6.85
C ASP A 42 6.01 -11.63 6.69
N LEU A 43 5.16 -11.57 5.68
CA LEU A 43 4.14 -12.59 5.47
C LEU A 43 4.57 -13.70 4.51
N GLN A 44 5.80 -13.65 4.04
CA GLN A 44 6.23 -14.59 3.00
C GLN A 44 6.17 -16.06 3.46
N TYR A 45 6.28 -16.31 4.76
CA TYR A 45 6.18 -17.66 5.29
C TYR A 45 4.88 -17.93 6.04
N ASP A 46 3.93 -17.02 5.93
CA ASP A 46 2.67 -17.12 6.64
C ASP A 46 1.53 -17.25 5.64
N SER A 47 0.83 -18.36 5.68
CA SER A 47 -0.22 -18.62 4.71
C SER A 47 -1.60 -18.17 5.16
N ASP A 48 -1.71 -17.56 6.34
CA ASP A 48 -3.00 -17.19 6.91
C ASP A 48 -3.47 -15.77 6.61
N HIS A 49 -2.77 -15.05 5.74
CA HIS A 49 -3.10 -13.66 5.47
C HIS A 49 -3.46 -13.42 4.01
N HIS A 50 -4.35 -14.25 3.48
CA HIS A 50 -4.76 -14.14 2.08
C HIS A 50 -5.46 -12.83 1.77
N GLU A 51 -6.33 -12.39 2.67
CA GLU A 51 -7.06 -11.14 2.45
C GLU A 51 -6.13 -9.94 2.44
N GLU A 52 -5.20 -9.92 3.38
CA GLU A 52 -4.25 -8.82 3.43
C GLU A 52 -3.37 -8.80 2.18
N ARG A 53 -2.95 -9.97 1.72
CA ARG A 53 -2.17 -10.06 0.49
C ARG A 53 -2.93 -9.49 -0.70
N ARG A 54 -4.21 -9.81 -0.80
CA ARG A 54 -5.04 -9.29 -1.87
C ARG A 54 -5.15 -7.79 -1.80
N LEU A 55 -5.36 -7.26 -0.60
CA LEU A 55 -5.43 -5.82 -0.42
C LEU A 55 -4.13 -5.16 -0.84
N MET A 56 -3.00 -5.76 -0.49
CA MET A 56 -1.70 -5.21 -0.85
C MET A 56 -1.46 -5.26 -2.34
N GLU A 57 -1.89 -6.35 -3.01
CA GLU A 57 -1.77 -6.44 -4.45
C GLU A 57 -2.59 -5.38 -5.14
N ASP A 58 -3.81 -5.17 -4.68
CA ASP A 58 -4.67 -4.12 -5.22
C ASP A 58 -4.05 -2.74 -4.96
N ALA A 59 -3.52 -2.54 -3.76
CA ALA A 59 -2.90 -1.28 -3.41
C ALA A 59 -1.68 -1.01 -4.29
N GLN A 60 -0.86 -2.02 -4.53
CA GLN A 60 0.30 -1.86 -5.40
C GLN A 60 -0.10 -1.44 -6.80
N ARG A 61 -1.18 -2.03 -7.30
CA ARG A 61 -1.70 -1.70 -8.63
C ARG A 61 -2.15 -0.25 -8.69
N THR A 62 -2.88 0.18 -7.66
CA THR A 62 -3.35 1.55 -7.58
C THR A 62 -2.19 2.53 -7.45
N LEU A 63 -1.20 2.20 -6.63
CA LEU A 63 -0.03 3.07 -6.45
C LEU A 63 0.75 3.20 -7.75
N ALA A 64 0.87 2.12 -8.51
CA ALA A 64 1.55 2.17 -9.80
C ALA A 64 0.80 3.10 -10.76
N PHE A 65 -0.53 3.05 -10.72
CA PHE A 65 -1.35 3.94 -11.53
C PHE A 65 -1.14 5.40 -11.13
N LEU A 66 -1.14 5.67 -9.83
CA LEU A 66 -0.94 7.03 -9.33
C LEU A 66 0.43 7.58 -9.74
N ARG A 67 1.43 6.73 -9.75
CA ARG A 67 2.77 7.15 -10.14
C ARG A 67 2.83 7.55 -11.63
N ARG A 68 2.01 6.91 -12.46
CA ARG A 68 1.96 7.21 -13.89
C ARG A 68 1.13 8.44 -14.20
N CYS A 69 0.15 8.75 -13.36
CA CYS A 69 -0.77 9.86 -13.59
C CYS A 69 -0.55 10.92 -12.51
N PRO A 70 0.48 11.73 -12.65
CA PRO A 70 0.76 12.77 -11.67
C PRO A 70 -0.27 13.89 -11.69
#